data_a9f3ee91c04ae7c5bf5f8fa73a7d653f
#
_entry.id   a9f3ee91c04ae7c5bf5f8fa73a7d653f
#
_cell.length_a   1.000
_cell.length_b   1.000
_cell.length_c   1.000
_cell.angle_alpha   90.00
_cell.angle_beta   90.00
_cell.angle_gamma   90.00
#
_symmetry.space_group_name_H-M   'P 1'
#
loop_
_entity.id
_entity.type
_entity.pdbx_description
1 polymer ?
#
loop_
_entity_poly.entity_id
_entity_poly.type
_entity_poly.pdbx_seq_one_letter_code
_entity_poly.pdbx_strand_id
1 'polypeptide(L)'
;MLLRTLKIAGLVVLALLSTMLIVTFVKSPKSLLSKPVTLVEGEDYLKINKIALEHLAQSITIPVIGYDDANNDSINHQTILDFHQWVKNTYPLIAKSAKWEIINQHSLLITLKGQSNKAAAMFLGHFDVVPTPDSADWKHEPFKGTIAKDTLWGRGALDDKNVIVALLEAAEYSLAKGLPLKRTLILAFGHDEETGGKNGAAAIAKHLITNKTPVSFIADEGFGVMKGIVPGLKNNCAIIGLSEKGNVSIKLSVNQLGGHSAWPNPENATSILSRGLSKLENYQFPAHLDGPVRGLFTEAAPYMDWGYRALFSNLWITAPLVKTVLLGGEKTAATIRTTHVTTIIKSGTKENVVPPTAEAIVNLRLFPGDNIASIESEINRVLNDPRIKASVYLEGQEATPISPDHGDGYDQIKDCIHAQFPETVVVPGLVITGTDCKNYTAVTNRMYRFVPFEFSNSNLSGIHGKNEYITKSQFNKAVVFYIDLFQRL
;
A
#
# COMPACT_ATOMS: atom_id res chain seq x y z
N MET A 1 -23.49 -13.74 -51.90
CA MET A 1 -22.66 -14.11 -50.77
C MET A 1 -22.36 -12.91 -49.85
N LEU A 2 -21.80 -11.82 -50.36
CA LEU A 2 -21.42 -10.60 -49.60
C LEU A 2 -22.58 -9.99 -48.78
N LEU A 3 -23.78 -9.86 -49.37
CA LEU A 3 -24.96 -9.27 -48.70
C LEU A 3 -25.46 -10.11 -47.52
N ARG A 4 -25.34 -11.43 -47.61
CA ARG A 4 -25.70 -12.38 -46.55
C ARG A 4 -24.69 -12.30 -45.38
N THR A 5 -23.40 -12.18 -45.72
CA THR A 5 -22.33 -11.98 -44.72
C THR A 5 -22.48 -10.64 -43.97
N LEU A 6 -22.81 -9.56 -44.68
CA LEU A 6 -23.08 -8.25 -44.07
C LEU A 6 -24.30 -8.24 -43.13
N LYS A 7 -25.39 -8.95 -43.53
CA LYS A 7 -26.58 -9.11 -42.68
C LYS A 7 -26.27 -9.91 -41.43
N ILE A 8 -25.49 -10.99 -41.51
CA ILE A 8 -25.07 -11.79 -40.36
C ILE A 8 -24.18 -10.97 -39.44
N ALA A 9 -23.19 -10.24 -39.99
CA ALA A 9 -22.35 -9.35 -39.22
C ALA A 9 -23.15 -8.25 -38.47
N GLY A 10 -24.14 -7.64 -39.15
CA GLY A 10 -25.04 -6.66 -38.55
C GLY A 10 -25.87 -7.24 -37.40
N LEU A 11 -26.40 -8.46 -37.54
CA LEU A 11 -27.13 -9.15 -36.47
C LEU A 11 -26.24 -9.51 -35.29
N VAL A 12 -24.99 -9.91 -35.50
CA VAL A 12 -24.02 -10.16 -34.43
C VAL A 12 -23.68 -8.88 -33.65
N VAL A 13 -23.43 -7.80 -34.37
CA VAL A 13 -23.18 -6.48 -33.73
C VAL A 13 -24.40 -6.03 -32.91
N LEU A 14 -25.61 -6.16 -33.46
CA LEU A 14 -26.84 -5.80 -32.74
C LEU A 14 -27.03 -6.66 -31.47
N ALA A 15 -26.78 -7.96 -31.55
CA ALA A 15 -26.83 -8.87 -30.41
C ALA A 15 -25.81 -8.49 -29.33
N LEU A 16 -24.56 -8.15 -29.72
CA LEU A 16 -23.52 -7.70 -28.78
C LEU A 16 -23.91 -6.39 -28.08
N LEU A 17 -24.41 -5.41 -28.83
CA LEU A 17 -24.87 -4.12 -28.28
C LEU A 17 -26.06 -4.32 -27.33
N SER A 18 -27.02 -5.18 -27.70
CA SER A 18 -28.15 -5.51 -26.84
C SER A 18 -27.71 -6.17 -25.56
N THR A 19 -26.76 -7.11 -25.62
CA THR A 19 -26.18 -7.77 -24.45
C THR A 19 -25.47 -6.76 -23.57
N MET A 20 -24.67 -5.85 -24.13
CA MET A 20 -24.01 -4.77 -23.36
C MET A 20 -25.02 -3.89 -22.63
N LEU A 21 -26.10 -3.48 -23.28
CA LEU A 21 -27.16 -2.69 -22.65
C LEU A 21 -27.83 -3.47 -21.51
N ILE A 22 -28.21 -4.73 -21.73
CA ILE A 22 -28.83 -5.57 -20.70
C ILE A 22 -27.90 -5.70 -19.49
N VAL A 23 -26.63 -6.03 -19.70
CA VAL A 23 -25.65 -6.16 -18.61
C VAL A 23 -25.48 -4.84 -17.85
N THR A 24 -25.44 -3.71 -18.56
CA THR A 24 -25.33 -2.37 -17.95
C THR A 24 -26.56 -2.04 -17.09
N PHE A 25 -27.77 -2.40 -17.52
CA PHE A 25 -29.00 -2.17 -16.75
C PHE A 25 -29.13 -3.14 -15.57
N VAL A 26 -28.80 -4.42 -15.76
CA VAL A 26 -28.86 -5.44 -14.68
C VAL A 26 -27.86 -5.11 -13.55
N LYS A 27 -26.69 -4.57 -13.88
CA LYS A 27 -25.70 -4.07 -12.92
C LYS A 27 -26.06 -2.63 -12.46
N SER A 28 -27.30 -2.44 -12.01
CA SER A 28 -27.71 -1.16 -11.41
C SER A 28 -27.19 -1.03 -9.96
N PRO A 29 -27.04 0.19 -9.45
CA PRO A 29 -26.56 0.40 -8.09
C PRO A 29 -27.49 -0.24 -7.07
N LYS A 30 -26.90 -0.95 -6.13
CA LYS A 30 -27.59 -1.41 -4.91
C LYS A 30 -27.58 -0.28 -3.89
N SER A 31 -28.54 -0.28 -2.96
CA SER A 31 -28.50 0.66 -1.85
C SER A 31 -27.19 0.50 -1.06
N LEU A 32 -26.46 1.58 -0.89
CA LEU A 32 -25.27 1.65 -0.03
C LEU A 32 -25.61 2.01 1.41
N LEU A 33 -26.91 2.21 1.69
CA LEU A 33 -27.38 2.56 3.03
C LEU A 33 -27.27 1.31 3.93
N SER A 34 -26.19 1.22 4.69
CA SER A 34 -26.14 0.43 5.91
C SER A 34 -26.70 1.27 7.05
N LYS A 35 -27.42 0.63 7.98
CA LYS A 35 -27.76 1.33 9.23
C LYS A 35 -26.44 1.59 9.96
N PRO A 36 -26.09 2.85 10.26
CA PRO A 36 -24.89 3.12 11.05
C PRO A 36 -25.04 2.40 12.39
N VAL A 37 -24.09 1.53 12.69
CA VAL A 37 -24.00 0.93 14.02
C VAL A 37 -23.09 1.85 14.82
N THR A 38 -23.66 2.79 15.54
CA THR A 38 -22.91 3.67 16.43
C THR A 38 -22.71 2.91 17.74
N LEU A 39 -21.51 2.38 17.96
CA LEU A 39 -21.13 1.74 19.22
C LEU A 39 -20.70 2.77 20.27
N VAL A 40 -20.39 3.98 19.86
CA VAL A 40 -19.95 5.09 20.72
C VAL A 40 -20.92 6.25 20.55
N GLU A 41 -21.72 6.51 21.58
CA GLU A 41 -22.72 7.59 21.58
C GLU A 41 -22.30 8.76 22.48
N GLY A 42 -22.62 9.99 22.03
CA GLY A 42 -22.71 11.19 22.85
C GLY A 42 -21.43 11.61 23.57
N GLU A 43 -21.49 11.73 24.89
CA GLU A 43 -20.41 12.27 25.71
C GLU A 43 -19.13 11.43 25.69
N ASP A 44 -19.25 10.10 25.53
CA ASP A 44 -18.09 9.21 25.45
C ASP A 44 -17.31 9.42 24.15
N TYR A 45 -18.02 9.66 23.03
CA TYR A 45 -17.37 10.03 21.76
C TYR A 45 -16.60 11.36 21.88
N LEU A 46 -17.22 12.36 22.51
CA LEU A 46 -16.58 13.67 22.72
C LEU A 46 -15.35 13.58 23.63
N LYS A 47 -15.37 12.67 24.62
CA LYS A 47 -14.25 12.46 25.54
C LYS A 47 -13.07 11.78 24.85
N ILE A 48 -13.32 10.70 24.10
CA ILE A 48 -12.30 10.04 23.25
C ILE A 48 -11.70 11.05 22.30
N ASN A 49 -12.55 11.80 21.62
CA ASN A 49 -12.24 12.83 20.68
C ASN A 49 -11.19 13.84 21.19
N LYS A 50 -11.28 14.29 22.44
CA LYS A 50 -10.35 15.28 22.98
C LYS A 50 -8.99 14.67 23.31
N ILE A 51 -8.98 13.50 23.93
CA ILE A 51 -7.78 12.85 24.45
C ILE A 51 -6.97 12.19 23.32
N ALA A 52 -7.62 11.50 22.42
CA ALA A 52 -6.98 10.71 21.38
C ALA A 52 -6.10 11.56 20.44
N LEU A 53 -6.57 12.75 20.05
CA LEU A 53 -5.78 13.65 19.21
C LEU A 53 -4.55 14.21 19.94
N GLU A 54 -4.66 14.44 21.26
CA GLU A 54 -3.53 14.87 22.09
C GLU A 54 -2.48 13.75 22.21
N HIS A 55 -2.91 12.48 22.33
CA HIS A 55 -1.99 11.33 22.33
C HIS A 55 -1.27 11.19 20.99
N LEU A 56 -1.98 11.36 19.87
CA LEU A 56 -1.33 11.37 18.55
C LEU A 56 -0.32 12.52 18.43
N ALA A 57 -0.65 13.73 18.92
CA ALA A 57 0.28 14.86 18.95
C ALA A 57 1.53 14.55 19.78
N GLN A 58 1.38 13.92 20.93
CA GLN A 58 2.51 13.48 21.75
C GLN A 58 3.38 12.44 21.05
N SER A 59 2.80 11.46 20.37
CA SER A 59 3.56 10.44 19.64
C SER A 59 4.45 11.05 18.54
N ILE A 60 3.99 12.13 17.91
CA ILE A 60 4.76 12.86 16.89
C ILE A 60 6.01 13.50 17.49
N THR A 61 5.97 13.90 18.76
CA THR A 61 7.16 14.50 19.43
C THR A 61 8.26 13.49 19.77
N ILE A 62 8.04 12.20 19.46
CA ILE A 62 9.01 11.11 19.65
C ILE A 62 9.40 10.60 18.24
N PRO A 63 10.30 11.28 17.51
CA PRO A 63 10.60 10.96 16.12
C PRO A 63 11.60 9.81 16.01
N VAL A 64 11.12 8.63 15.69
CA VAL A 64 11.97 7.53 15.24
C VAL A 64 12.13 7.71 13.74
N ILE A 65 13.31 8.08 13.27
CA ILE A 65 13.55 8.39 11.86
C ILE A 65 14.18 7.20 11.16
N GLY A 66 13.53 6.68 10.10
CA GLY A 66 14.06 5.64 9.25
C GLY A 66 15.23 6.17 8.39
N TYR A 67 16.39 5.58 8.53
CA TYR A 67 17.56 5.86 7.70
C TYR A 67 18.03 4.58 7.02
N ASP A 68 18.36 4.65 5.74
CA ASP A 68 18.93 3.53 4.98
C ASP A 68 20.36 3.13 5.40
N ASP A 69 20.94 3.85 6.36
CA ASP A 69 22.32 3.62 6.83
C ASP A 69 22.30 2.89 8.18
N ALA A 70 22.87 1.69 8.19
CA ALA A 70 23.02 0.85 9.39
C ALA A 70 23.77 1.55 10.56
N ASN A 71 24.52 2.62 10.30
CA ASN A 71 25.18 3.40 11.35
C ASN A 71 24.20 4.28 12.15
N ASN A 72 22.96 4.46 11.71
CA ASN A 72 21.96 5.31 12.36
C ASN A 72 21.01 4.54 13.30
N ASP A 73 21.06 3.21 13.35
CA ASP A 73 20.26 2.41 14.30
C ASP A 73 20.53 2.82 15.77
N SER A 74 21.77 3.18 16.10
CA SER A 74 22.15 3.62 17.45
C SER A 74 21.55 5.00 17.83
N ILE A 75 21.27 5.86 16.85
CA ILE A 75 20.69 7.19 17.07
C ILE A 75 19.23 7.07 17.48
N ASN A 76 18.51 6.14 16.90
CA ASN A 76 17.10 5.92 17.18
C ASN A 76 16.84 5.08 18.44
N HIS A 77 17.83 4.34 18.96
CA HIS A 77 17.60 3.39 20.05
C HIS A 77 16.91 4.00 21.27
N GLN A 78 17.41 5.14 21.77
CA GLN A 78 16.77 5.81 22.92
C GLN A 78 15.37 6.32 22.57
N THR A 79 15.19 6.90 21.39
CA THR A 79 13.87 7.38 20.93
C THR A 79 12.85 6.25 20.82
N ILE A 80 13.29 5.05 20.40
CA ILE A 80 12.45 3.84 20.38
C ILE A 80 12.06 3.44 21.82
N LEU A 81 12.99 3.44 22.77
CA LEU A 81 12.68 3.15 24.18
C LEU A 81 11.73 4.20 24.78
N ASP A 82 11.90 5.46 24.43
CA ASP A 82 11.00 6.55 24.83
C ASP A 82 9.58 6.34 24.26
N PHE A 83 9.47 5.90 23.01
CA PHE A 83 8.19 5.52 22.39
C PHE A 83 7.52 4.35 23.13
N HIS A 84 8.27 3.28 23.44
CA HIS A 84 7.74 2.16 24.22
C HIS A 84 7.23 2.58 25.60
N GLN A 85 7.99 3.45 26.28
CA GLN A 85 7.60 3.95 27.58
C GLN A 85 6.37 4.85 27.50
N TRP A 86 6.32 5.70 26.47
CA TRP A 86 5.16 6.54 26.19
C TRP A 86 3.90 5.67 25.96
N VAL A 87 3.95 4.63 25.14
CA VAL A 87 2.82 3.72 24.92
C VAL A 87 2.33 3.11 26.23
N LYS A 88 3.25 2.59 27.08
CA LYS A 88 2.87 1.98 28.37
C LYS A 88 2.24 2.97 29.33
N ASN A 89 2.73 4.19 29.38
CA ASN A 89 2.23 5.23 30.28
C ASN A 89 0.87 5.77 29.81
N THR A 90 0.69 5.90 28.50
CA THR A 90 -0.53 6.46 27.89
C THR A 90 -1.68 5.47 27.92
N TYR A 91 -1.39 4.15 27.81
CA TYR A 91 -2.37 3.08 27.72
C TYR A 91 -2.24 2.04 28.85
N PRO A 92 -2.55 2.43 30.11
CA PRO A 92 -2.29 1.60 31.29
C PRO A 92 -3.12 0.32 31.36
N LEU A 93 -4.32 0.28 30.77
CA LEU A 93 -5.14 -0.93 30.75
C LEU A 93 -4.55 -1.96 29.77
N ILE A 94 -4.10 -1.53 28.61
CA ILE A 94 -3.35 -2.38 27.69
C ILE A 94 -2.06 -2.86 28.37
N ALA A 95 -1.31 -1.94 29.03
CA ALA A 95 -0.07 -2.30 29.71
C ALA A 95 -0.27 -3.37 30.78
N LYS A 96 -1.41 -3.37 31.47
CA LYS A 96 -1.77 -4.32 32.51
C LYS A 96 -2.34 -5.65 31.97
N SER A 97 -3.10 -5.60 30.86
CA SER A 97 -3.93 -6.73 30.42
C SER A 97 -3.34 -7.52 29.26
N ALA A 98 -2.45 -6.91 28.47
CA ALA A 98 -1.87 -7.54 27.30
C ALA A 98 -0.55 -8.26 27.59
N LYS A 99 -0.22 -9.23 26.76
CA LYS A 99 1.14 -9.77 26.66
C LYS A 99 1.96 -8.81 25.79
N TRP A 100 3.09 -8.34 26.32
CA TRP A 100 4.04 -7.48 25.65
C TRP A 100 5.30 -8.22 25.28
N GLU A 101 5.71 -8.13 24.03
CA GLU A 101 6.96 -8.71 23.55
C GLU A 101 7.70 -7.63 22.75
N ILE A 102 9.00 -7.53 23.00
CA ILE A 102 9.90 -6.69 22.20
C ILE A 102 10.62 -7.62 21.23
N ILE A 103 10.35 -7.45 19.95
CA ILE A 103 10.92 -8.29 18.90
C ILE A 103 12.13 -7.58 18.31
N ASN A 104 13.24 -8.33 18.21
CA ASN A 104 14.51 -7.83 17.67
C ASN A 104 14.91 -6.47 18.29
N GLN A 105 14.78 -6.37 19.62
CA GLN A 105 15.13 -5.23 20.48
C GLN A 105 14.24 -3.98 20.34
N HIS A 106 13.50 -3.79 19.25
CA HIS A 106 12.87 -2.52 18.93
C HIS A 106 11.37 -2.61 18.62
N SER A 107 10.90 -3.61 17.88
CA SER A 107 9.50 -3.70 17.47
C SER A 107 8.58 -4.19 18.58
N LEU A 108 7.38 -3.65 18.66
CA LEU A 108 6.37 -4.01 19.66
C LEU A 108 5.41 -5.06 19.11
N LEU A 109 5.21 -6.12 19.89
CA LEU A 109 4.15 -7.10 19.66
C LEU A 109 3.26 -7.17 20.90
N ILE A 110 2.03 -6.67 20.79
CA ILE A 110 1.07 -6.57 21.88
C ILE A 110 -0.08 -7.52 21.61
N THR A 111 -0.29 -8.51 22.48
CA THR A 111 -1.35 -9.50 22.33
C THR A 111 -2.42 -9.32 23.40
N LEU A 112 -3.63 -8.98 22.98
CA LEU A 112 -4.83 -8.92 23.81
C LEU A 112 -5.62 -10.21 23.63
N LYS A 113 -5.67 -11.06 24.64
CA LYS A 113 -6.34 -12.35 24.57
C LYS A 113 -7.84 -12.21 24.49
N GLY A 114 -8.44 -12.79 23.47
CA GLY A 114 -9.88 -12.89 23.30
C GLY A 114 -10.49 -14.10 24.02
N GLN A 115 -11.83 -14.13 24.04
CA GLN A 115 -12.61 -15.18 24.71
C GLN A 115 -12.64 -16.48 23.90
N SER A 116 -12.50 -16.43 22.57
CA SER A 116 -12.55 -17.60 21.69
C SER A 116 -11.17 -18.13 21.35
N ASN A 117 -11.10 -19.39 20.94
CA ASN A 117 -9.90 -20.02 20.42
C ASN A 117 -9.73 -19.85 18.89
N LYS A 118 -10.48 -18.96 18.26
CA LYS A 118 -10.30 -18.64 16.84
C LYS A 118 -8.90 -18.04 16.61
N ALA A 119 -8.35 -18.28 15.43
CA ALA A 119 -7.12 -17.62 15.01
C ALA A 119 -7.20 -16.10 15.17
N ALA A 120 -6.14 -15.47 15.62
CA ALA A 120 -6.09 -14.06 15.94
C ALA A 120 -6.40 -13.16 14.73
N ALA A 121 -6.94 -11.98 14.98
CA ALA A 121 -6.89 -10.86 14.06
C ALA A 121 -5.64 -10.02 14.36
N MET A 122 -4.86 -9.69 13.36
CA MET A 122 -3.61 -8.95 13.51
C MET A 122 -3.70 -7.61 12.80
N PHE A 123 -3.21 -6.57 13.47
CA PHE A 123 -3.18 -5.21 12.98
C PHE A 123 -1.75 -4.71 12.99
N LEU A 124 -1.29 -4.22 11.85
CA LEU A 124 0.04 -3.67 11.69
C LEU A 124 0.01 -2.14 11.82
N GLY A 125 1.17 -1.59 12.03
CA GLY A 125 1.50 -0.18 11.94
C GLY A 125 3.00 -0.02 12.16
N HIS A 126 3.55 1.13 11.78
CA HIS A 126 4.95 1.42 12.03
C HIS A 126 5.11 2.79 12.72
N PHE A 127 6.10 2.88 13.60
CA PHE A 127 6.34 4.11 14.35
C PHE A 127 7.59 4.87 13.89
N ASP A 128 8.34 4.32 12.95
CA ASP A 128 9.34 5.07 12.22
C ASP A 128 8.70 6.00 11.18
N VAL A 129 9.43 7.01 10.77
CA VAL A 129 8.98 8.04 9.83
C VAL A 129 10.14 8.45 8.92
N VAL A 130 9.83 8.89 7.70
CA VAL A 130 10.85 9.43 6.79
C VAL A 130 11.46 10.73 7.31
N PRO A 131 12.74 11.02 6.99
CA PRO A 131 13.40 12.27 7.35
C PRO A 131 12.69 13.50 6.78
N THR A 132 12.95 14.66 7.38
CA THR A 132 12.41 15.96 6.98
C THR A 132 13.55 16.95 6.69
N PRO A 133 14.32 16.78 5.61
CA PRO A 133 15.50 17.62 5.33
C PRO A 133 15.14 19.11 5.18
N ASP A 134 13.93 19.42 4.69
CA ASP A 134 13.45 20.79 4.45
C ASP A 134 12.51 21.28 5.56
N SER A 135 12.83 20.99 6.82
CA SER A 135 11.97 21.32 7.97
C SER A 135 11.65 22.82 8.08
N ALA A 136 12.55 23.71 7.64
CA ALA A 136 12.33 25.15 7.61
C ALA A 136 11.17 25.60 6.71
N ASP A 137 10.81 24.82 5.71
CA ASP A 137 9.71 25.13 4.78
C ASP A 137 8.34 24.61 5.24
N TRP A 138 8.28 23.99 6.41
CA TRP A 138 7.03 23.50 6.97
C TRP A 138 6.24 24.65 7.61
N LYS A 139 4.92 24.64 7.44
CA LYS A 139 3.98 25.57 8.08
C LYS A 139 4.01 25.47 9.61
N HIS A 140 4.23 24.27 10.13
CA HIS A 140 4.45 23.94 11.54
C HIS A 140 5.64 22.99 11.63
N GLU A 141 6.43 23.09 12.69
CA GLU A 141 7.59 22.21 12.90
C GLU A 141 7.18 20.73 12.84
N PRO A 142 7.84 19.89 12.00
CA PRO A 142 7.36 18.54 11.68
C PRO A 142 7.26 17.60 12.88
N PHE A 143 8.06 17.77 13.92
CA PHE A 143 8.08 16.90 15.09
C PHE A 143 7.53 17.57 16.37
N LYS A 144 6.75 18.65 16.24
CA LYS A 144 6.16 19.36 17.37
C LYS A 144 4.75 18.88 17.74
N GLY A 145 4.09 18.14 16.85
CA GLY A 145 2.71 17.70 17.08
C GLY A 145 1.74 18.87 17.27
N THR A 146 1.80 19.88 16.38
CA THR A 146 1.05 21.14 16.57
C THR A 146 -0.42 20.93 16.23
N ILE A 147 -1.30 21.11 17.23
CA ILE A 147 -2.74 21.18 17.03
C ILE A 147 -3.14 22.62 16.78
N ALA A 148 -3.54 22.96 15.56
CA ALA A 148 -4.04 24.27 15.17
C ALA A 148 -5.49 24.17 14.70
N LYS A 149 -6.41 24.76 15.44
CA LYS A 149 -7.86 24.61 15.28
C LYS A 149 -8.22 23.10 15.39
N ASP A 150 -8.83 22.53 14.36
CA ASP A 150 -9.24 21.12 14.31
C ASP A 150 -8.27 20.24 13.49
N THR A 151 -7.00 20.61 13.41
CA THR A 151 -5.99 19.93 12.58
C THR A 151 -4.71 19.72 13.37
N LEU A 152 -4.22 18.50 13.38
CA LEU A 152 -2.90 18.12 13.88
C LEU A 152 -1.94 18.11 12.72
N TRP A 153 -0.83 18.84 12.87
CA TRP A 153 0.26 18.95 11.91
C TRP A 153 1.51 18.28 12.45
N GLY A 154 2.14 17.46 11.61
CA GLY A 154 3.41 16.83 11.93
C GLY A 154 3.70 15.60 11.08
N ARG A 155 4.98 15.22 10.99
CA ARG A 155 5.43 14.00 10.33
C ARG A 155 4.97 12.78 11.13
N GLY A 156 4.33 11.80 10.45
CA GLY A 156 3.68 10.65 11.07
C GLY A 156 2.20 10.88 11.39
N ALA A 157 1.65 12.06 11.06
CA ALA A 157 0.23 12.34 11.25
C ALA A 157 -0.68 11.56 10.26
N LEU A 158 -0.13 11.11 9.12
CA LEU A 158 -0.80 10.26 8.13
C LEU A 158 -0.06 8.93 7.90
N ASP A 159 1.25 8.88 8.18
CA ASP A 159 2.13 7.77 7.86
C ASP A 159 3.14 7.54 8.98
N ASP A 160 2.95 6.57 9.94
CA ASP A 160 1.75 5.76 10.18
C ASP A 160 1.36 5.80 11.67
N LYS A 161 1.90 6.75 12.46
CA LYS A 161 1.60 6.87 13.90
C LYS A 161 0.12 7.05 14.21
N ASN A 162 -0.64 7.63 13.29
CA ASN A 162 -2.09 7.77 13.41
C ASN A 162 -2.81 6.41 13.49
N VAL A 163 -2.37 5.40 12.73
CA VAL A 163 -2.94 4.04 12.79
C VAL A 163 -2.60 3.40 14.13
N ILE A 164 -1.33 3.46 14.55
CA ILE A 164 -0.90 2.93 15.85
C ILE A 164 -1.72 3.53 16.99
N VAL A 165 -1.82 4.86 17.04
CA VAL A 165 -2.53 5.55 18.12
C VAL A 165 -4.02 5.25 18.06
N ALA A 166 -4.63 5.19 16.86
CA ALA A 166 -6.05 4.84 16.71
C ALA A 166 -6.35 3.40 17.19
N LEU A 167 -5.46 2.44 16.89
CA LEU A 167 -5.57 1.06 17.37
C LEU A 167 -5.45 0.97 18.90
N LEU A 168 -4.47 1.69 19.48
CA LEU A 168 -4.27 1.72 20.93
C LEU A 168 -5.44 2.40 21.65
N GLU A 169 -5.95 3.54 21.15
CA GLU A 169 -7.14 4.21 21.67
C GLU A 169 -8.36 3.28 21.66
N ALA A 170 -8.58 2.57 20.55
CA ALA A 170 -9.70 1.64 20.41
C ALA A 170 -9.60 0.46 21.39
N ALA A 171 -8.38 -0.07 21.58
CA ALA A 171 -8.15 -1.17 22.51
C ALA A 171 -8.29 -0.72 23.98
N GLU A 172 -7.68 0.40 24.36
CA GLU A 172 -7.78 0.98 25.72
C GLU A 172 -9.23 1.30 26.08
N TYR A 173 -9.98 1.93 25.15
CA TYR A 173 -11.41 2.21 25.32
C TYR A 173 -12.22 0.92 25.50
N SER A 174 -11.97 -0.09 24.67
CA SER A 174 -12.69 -1.37 24.78
C SER A 174 -12.46 -2.03 26.14
N LEU A 175 -11.23 -2.00 26.64
CA LEU A 175 -10.90 -2.50 27.97
C LEU A 175 -11.55 -1.66 29.08
N ALA A 176 -11.52 -0.33 28.98
CA ALA A 176 -12.11 0.59 29.96
C ALA A 176 -13.62 0.43 30.09
N LYS A 177 -14.29 0.15 28.98
CA LYS A 177 -15.75 -0.10 28.94
C LYS A 177 -16.14 -1.55 29.22
N GLY A 178 -15.17 -2.45 29.40
CA GLY A 178 -15.44 -3.88 29.56
C GLY A 178 -16.08 -4.52 28.33
N LEU A 179 -15.84 -3.97 27.14
CA LEU A 179 -16.33 -4.54 25.89
C LEU A 179 -15.61 -5.88 25.62
N PRO A 180 -16.35 -6.97 25.34
CA PRO A 180 -15.72 -8.27 25.18
C PRO A 180 -14.91 -8.35 23.91
N LEU A 181 -13.64 -8.69 24.01
CA LEU A 181 -12.84 -9.10 22.86
C LEU A 181 -13.16 -10.58 22.57
N LYS A 182 -13.99 -10.82 21.58
CA LYS A 182 -14.39 -12.21 21.23
C LYS A 182 -13.22 -12.99 20.65
N ARG A 183 -12.33 -12.34 19.92
CA ARG A 183 -11.13 -12.90 19.27
C ARG A 183 -9.88 -12.26 19.84
N THR A 184 -8.79 -13.01 19.89
CA THR A 184 -7.46 -12.48 20.20
C THR A 184 -7.06 -11.44 19.17
N LEU A 185 -6.64 -10.27 19.65
CA LEU A 185 -6.06 -9.20 18.84
C LEU A 185 -4.54 -9.19 19.01
N ILE A 186 -3.83 -9.06 17.91
CA ILE A 186 -2.37 -8.86 17.88
C ILE A 186 -2.12 -7.50 17.24
N LEU A 187 -1.54 -6.58 18.00
CA LEU A 187 -1.06 -5.29 17.50
C LEU A 187 0.44 -5.42 17.31
N ALA A 188 0.91 -5.26 16.09
CA ALA A 188 2.29 -5.44 15.72
C ALA A 188 2.85 -4.15 15.11
N PHE A 189 3.74 -3.50 15.83
CA PHE A 189 4.27 -2.19 15.45
C PHE A 189 5.74 -2.29 15.09
N GLY A 190 6.02 -2.10 13.79
CA GLY A 190 7.35 -2.08 13.20
C GLY A 190 8.11 -0.80 13.53
N HIS A 191 9.45 -0.86 13.46
CA HIS A 191 10.33 0.28 13.70
C HIS A 191 11.16 0.67 12.48
N ASP A 192 11.02 -0.03 11.35
CA ASP A 192 11.86 0.11 10.16
C ASP A 192 11.09 -0.13 8.84
N GLU A 193 9.78 0.16 8.80
CA GLU A 193 8.96 0.01 7.57
C GLU A 193 9.53 0.86 6.44
N GLU A 194 9.85 2.12 6.73
CA GLU A 194 10.37 3.14 5.81
C GLU A 194 11.74 2.76 5.19
N THR A 195 12.40 1.77 5.80
CA THR A 195 13.66 1.19 5.32
C THR A 195 13.52 -0.29 4.92
N GLY A 196 12.27 -0.78 4.77
CA GLY A 196 11.91 -2.07 4.19
C GLY A 196 11.52 -3.18 5.15
N GLY A 197 11.40 -2.92 6.47
CA GLY A 197 10.81 -3.80 7.49
C GLY A 197 11.61 -5.07 7.82
N LYS A 198 12.92 -5.12 7.50
CA LYS A 198 13.74 -6.34 7.68
C LYS A 198 13.96 -6.70 9.14
N ASN A 199 14.17 -5.70 9.99
CA ASN A 199 14.46 -5.89 11.41
C ASN A 199 13.18 -5.84 12.27
N GLY A 200 12.11 -5.21 11.76
CA GLY A 200 10.80 -5.10 12.40
C GLY A 200 9.82 -6.17 11.93
N ALA A 201 9.08 -5.87 10.89
CA ALA A 201 8.00 -6.73 10.39
C ALA A 201 8.46 -8.14 10.03
N ALA A 202 9.59 -8.29 9.34
CA ALA A 202 10.12 -9.62 9.01
C ALA A 202 10.54 -10.41 10.27
N ALA A 203 11.10 -9.75 11.29
CA ALA A 203 11.44 -10.38 12.55
C ALA A 203 10.17 -10.79 13.32
N ILE A 204 9.13 -9.97 13.34
CA ILE A 204 7.81 -10.32 13.93
C ILE A 204 7.21 -11.52 13.18
N ALA A 205 7.19 -11.50 11.86
CA ALA A 205 6.67 -12.61 11.06
C ALA A 205 7.39 -13.92 11.38
N LYS A 206 8.74 -13.90 11.44
CA LYS A 206 9.56 -15.04 11.82
C LYS A 206 9.23 -15.55 13.24
N HIS A 207 9.02 -14.64 14.20
CA HIS A 207 8.62 -14.97 15.57
C HIS A 207 7.26 -15.69 15.59
N LEU A 208 6.25 -15.17 14.87
CA LEU A 208 4.93 -15.78 14.78
C LEU A 208 4.96 -17.17 14.15
N ILE A 209 5.73 -17.35 13.07
CA ILE A 209 5.91 -18.65 12.39
C ILE A 209 6.59 -19.65 13.33
N THR A 210 7.68 -19.23 14.00
CA THR A 210 8.43 -20.10 14.93
C THR A 210 7.55 -20.57 16.09
N ASN A 211 6.71 -19.69 16.63
CA ASN A 211 5.78 -19.98 17.70
C ASN A 211 4.46 -20.60 17.22
N LYS A 212 4.30 -20.81 15.92
CA LYS A 212 3.07 -21.35 15.31
C LYS A 212 1.82 -20.59 15.75
N THR A 213 1.93 -19.27 15.87
CA THR A 213 0.83 -18.39 16.29
C THR A 213 -0.22 -18.35 15.19
N PRO A 214 -1.48 -18.79 15.44
CA PRO A 214 -2.50 -18.81 14.40
C PRO A 214 -3.04 -17.41 14.15
N VAL A 215 -2.81 -16.87 12.96
CA VAL A 215 -3.34 -15.57 12.49
C VAL A 215 -4.32 -15.83 11.35
N SER A 216 -5.55 -15.34 11.50
CA SER A 216 -6.60 -15.51 10.48
C SER A 216 -6.46 -14.51 9.36
N PHE A 217 -6.25 -13.25 9.70
CA PHE A 217 -6.02 -12.18 8.75
C PHE A 217 -5.15 -11.07 9.36
N ILE A 218 -4.59 -10.26 8.48
CA ILE A 218 -3.81 -9.08 8.81
C ILE A 218 -4.48 -7.86 8.17
N ALA A 219 -4.60 -6.77 8.93
CA ALA A 219 -4.96 -5.45 8.46
C ALA A 219 -3.75 -4.52 8.61
N ASP A 220 -3.43 -3.77 7.59
CA ASP A 220 -2.27 -2.90 7.48
C ASP A 220 -2.65 -1.56 6.84
N GLU A 221 -1.73 -0.62 6.82
CA GLU A 221 -1.82 0.61 6.08
C GLU A 221 -2.01 0.40 4.56
N GLY A 222 -2.13 1.49 3.79
CA GLY A 222 -2.19 1.50 2.33
C GLY A 222 -3.30 2.39 1.80
N PHE A 223 -4.40 1.83 1.30
CA PHE A 223 -5.53 2.63 0.84
C PHE A 223 -6.46 3.05 1.97
N GLY A 224 -7.36 3.99 1.65
CA GLY A 224 -8.44 4.44 2.53
C GLY A 224 -9.69 4.84 1.74
N VAL A 225 -10.42 5.82 2.24
CA VAL A 225 -11.61 6.37 1.58
C VAL A 225 -11.19 7.50 0.65
N MET A 226 -11.22 7.24 -0.66
CA MET A 226 -10.87 8.20 -1.72
C MET A 226 -12.02 9.14 -2.01
N LYS A 227 -11.83 10.43 -1.77
CA LYS A 227 -12.84 11.46 -1.94
C LYS A 227 -12.63 12.24 -3.24
N GLY A 228 -13.53 12.05 -4.22
CA GLY A 228 -13.49 12.77 -5.48
C GLY A 228 -12.30 12.44 -6.40
N ILE A 229 -11.64 11.31 -6.18
CA ILE A 229 -10.44 10.89 -6.93
C ILE A 229 -10.77 9.91 -8.06
N VAL A 230 -11.83 9.09 -7.90
CA VAL A 230 -12.18 8.06 -8.89
C VAL A 230 -13.06 8.67 -10.00
N PRO A 231 -12.57 8.76 -11.25
CA PRO A 231 -13.33 9.36 -12.35
C PRO A 231 -14.67 8.65 -12.59
N GLY A 232 -15.73 9.43 -12.81
CA GLY A 232 -17.06 8.89 -13.10
C GLY A 232 -17.84 8.35 -11.90
N LEU A 233 -17.24 8.38 -10.70
CA LEU A 233 -17.89 8.01 -9.46
C LEU A 233 -18.22 9.25 -8.62
N LYS A 234 -19.50 9.47 -8.28
CA LYS A 234 -19.95 10.61 -7.45
C LYS A 234 -19.78 10.33 -5.97
N ASN A 235 -19.91 9.07 -5.57
CA ASN A 235 -19.73 8.61 -4.20
C ASN A 235 -18.25 8.57 -3.81
N ASN A 236 -17.97 8.63 -2.53
CA ASN A 236 -16.66 8.26 -2.02
C ASN A 236 -16.37 6.79 -2.35
N CYS A 237 -15.09 6.45 -2.50
CA CYS A 237 -14.65 5.10 -2.82
C CYS A 237 -13.64 4.61 -1.78
N ALA A 238 -14.01 3.61 -0.98
CA ALA A 238 -13.07 2.93 -0.12
C ALA A 238 -12.40 1.79 -0.90
N ILE A 239 -11.09 1.81 -0.94
CA ILE A 239 -10.31 0.79 -1.63
C ILE A 239 -9.65 -0.10 -0.58
N ILE A 240 -9.94 -1.40 -0.60
CA ILE A 240 -9.25 -2.39 0.24
C ILE A 240 -8.18 -3.07 -0.61
N GLY A 241 -6.91 -2.83 -0.30
CA GLY A 241 -5.79 -3.44 -1.01
C GLY A 241 -5.70 -4.94 -0.73
N LEU A 242 -5.79 -5.75 -1.77
CA LEU A 242 -5.73 -7.22 -1.68
C LEU A 242 -4.35 -7.79 -1.97
N SER A 243 -3.48 -7.01 -2.58
CA SER A 243 -2.12 -7.39 -2.96
C SER A 243 -1.27 -6.14 -3.13
N GLU A 244 0.05 -6.32 -3.12
CA GLU A 244 1.05 -5.29 -3.43
C GLU A 244 1.95 -5.75 -4.55
N LYS A 245 2.44 -4.78 -5.32
CA LYS A 245 3.48 -5.05 -6.33
C LYS A 245 4.78 -5.44 -5.66
N GLY A 246 5.49 -6.37 -6.30
CA GLY A 246 6.87 -6.68 -5.94
C GLY A 246 7.83 -5.55 -6.33
N ASN A 247 9.06 -5.67 -5.86
CA ASN A 247 10.14 -4.73 -6.16
C ASN A 247 11.44 -5.48 -6.38
N VAL A 248 12.15 -5.18 -7.46
CA VAL A 248 13.49 -5.71 -7.73
C VAL A 248 14.31 -4.71 -8.51
N SER A 249 15.59 -4.66 -8.24
CA SER A 249 16.55 -3.92 -9.05
C SER A 249 17.44 -4.89 -9.83
N ILE A 250 17.52 -4.71 -11.12
CA ILE A 250 18.38 -5.48 -12.02
C ILE A 250 19.59 -4.64 -12.41
N LYS A 251 20.78 -5.18 -12.17
CA LYS A 251 22.04 -4.59 -12.64
C LYS A 251 22.34 -5.09 -14.05
N LEU A 252 22.54 -4.15 -14.96
CA LEU A 252 23.07 -4.40 -16.28
C LEU A 252 24.55 -4.04 -16.27
N SER A 253 25.42 -4.92 -16.76
CA SER A 253 26.86 -4.68 -16.82
C SER A 253 27.45 -5.12 -18.17
N VAL A 254 28.35 -4.30 -18.68
CA VAL A 254 29.10 -4.55 -19.90
C VAL A 254 30.59 -4.38 -19.62
N ASN A 255 31.38 -5.35 -20.02
CA ASN A 255 32.85 -5.29 -19.94
C ASN A 255 33.44 -5.39 -21.34
N GLN A 256 34.30 -4.45 -21.72
CA GLN A 256 34.99 -4.39 -23.01
C GLN A 256 36.42 -3.90 -22.81
N LEU A 257 37.21 -3.94 -23.86
CA LEU A 257 38.56 -3.32 -23.85
C LEU A 257 38.39 -1.80 -23.82
N GLY A 258 38.99 -1.15 -22.85
CA GLY A 258 39.17 0.29 -22.84
C GLY A 258 40.20 0.76 -23.85
N GLY A 259 40.41 2.07 -23.98
CA GLY A 259 41.40 2.60 -24.92
C GLY A 259 41.46 4.12 -24.94
N HIS A 260 42.22 4.65 -25.87
CA HIS A 260 42.33 6.08 -26.07
C HIS A 260 41.19 6.60 -26.95
N SER A 261 40.58 7.72 -26.58
CA SER A 261 39.43 8.29 -27.29
C SER A 261 39.69 8.75 -28.71
N ALA A 262 40.96 8.94 -29.11
CA ALA A 262 41.34 9.37 -30.49
C ALA A 262 41.11 8.26 -31.54
N TRP A 263 41.07 6.99 -31.13
CA TRP A 263 40.75 5.84 -32.01
C TRP A 263 39.76 4.90 -31.32
N PRO A 264 38.50 5.34 -31.24
CA PRO A 264 37.50 4.67 -30.46
C PRO A 264 37.07 3.35 -31.11
N ASN A 265 36.92 2.30 -30.27
CA ASN A 265 36.20 1.12 -30.69
C ASN A 265 34.69 1.43 -30.70
N PRO A 266 34.00 1.29 -31.85
CA PRO A 266 32.55 1.53 -31.92
C PRO A 266 31.72 0.56 -31.03
N GLU A 267 32.26 -0.60 -30.69
CA GLU A 267 31.68 -1.61 -29.79
C GLU A 267 32.26 -1.49 -28.37
N ASN A 268 32.40 -0.26 -27.85
CA ASN A 268 32.83 -0.01 -26.49
C ASN A 268 31.70 -0.24 -25.48
N ALA A 269 32.04 -0.38 -24.19
CA ALA A 269 31.10 -0.73 -23.12
C ALA A 269 29.90 0.25 -23.02
N THR A 270 30.20 1.57 -23.14
CA THR A 270 29.13 2.61 -23.05
C THR A 270 28.14 2.50 -24.21
N SER A 271 28.64 2.33 -25.46
CA SER A 271 27.80 2.23 -26.65
C SER A 271 26.91 0.97 -26.63
N ILE A 272 27.45 -0.16 -26.18
CA ILE A 272 26.67 -1.41 -26.03
C ILE A 272 25.59 -1.24 -24.99
N LEU A 273 25.91 -0.72 -23.80
CA LEU A 273 24.93 -0.51 -22.73
C LEU A 273 23.83 0.47 -23.17
N SER A 274 24.20 1.59 -23.80
CA SER A 274 23.23 2.59 -24.27
C SER A 274 22.21 2.02 -25.25
N ARG A 275 22.65 1.17 -26.19
CA ARG A 275 21.73 0.45 -27.10
C ARG A 275 20.79 -0.51 -26.34
N GLY A 276 21.30 -1.21 -25.33
CA GLY A 276 20.50 -2.07 -24.47
C GLY A 276 19.45 -1.29 -23.70
N LEU A 277 19.84 -0.17 -23.09
CA LEU A 277 18.92 0.72 -22.36
C LEU A 277 17.83 1.29 -23.28
N SER A 278 18.19 1.70 -24.51
CA SER A 278 17.20 2.15 -25.50
C SER A 278 16.19 1.08 -25.89
N LYS A 279 16.59 -0.19 -25.96
CA LYS A 279 15.65 -1.31 -26.20
C LYS A 279 14.69 -1.48 -25.01
N LEU A 280 15.20 -1.42 -23.78
CA LEU A 280 14.38 -1.52 -22.57
C LEU A 280 13.40 -0.35 -22.46
N GLU A 281 13.84 0.87 -22.70
CA GLU A 281 12.99 2.07 -22.65
C GLU A 281 11.78 1.95 -23.59
N ASN A 282 11.99 1.37 -24.76
CA ASN A 282 10.91 1.13 -25.73
C ASN A 282 10.09 -0.14 -25.47
N TYR A 283 10.53 -0.99 -24.53
CA TYR A 283 9.81 -2.20 -24.17
C TYR A 283 8.74 -1.91 -23.11
N GLN A 284 7.62 -2.60 -23.23
CA GLN A 284 6.52 -2.48 -22.28
C GLN A 284 6.07 -3.88 -21.87
N PHE A 285 6.15 -4.19 -20.58
CA PHE A 285 5.62 -5.44 -20.05
C PHE A 285 4.11 -5.59 -20.34
N PRO A 286 3.61 -6.81 -20.52
CA PRO A 286 2.20 -7.06 -20.80
C PRO A 286 1.27 -6.41 -19.76
N ALA A 287 0.14 -5.88 -20.22
CA ALA A 287 -0.87 -5.30 -19.38
C ALA A 287 -1.94 -6.34 -18.99
N HIS A 288 -2.29 -6.40 -17.72
CA HIS A 288 -3.27 -7.30 -17.13
C HIS A 288 -4.46 -6.51 -16.58
N LEU A 289 -5.66 -6.98 -16.81
CA LEU A 289 -6.90 -6.41 -16.26
C LEU A 289 -7.66 -7.55 -15.59
N ASP A 290 -7.07 -8.04 -14.51
CA ASP A 290 -7.53 -9.18 -13.71
C ASP A 290 -7.35 -8.91 -12.21
N GLY A 291 -7.67 -9.89 -11.38
CA GLY A 291 -7.53 -9.79 -9.93
C GLY A 291 -8.14 -8.52 -9.33
N PRO A 292 -7.44 -7.87 -8.39
CA PRO A 292 -7.95 -6.70 -7.68
C PRO A 292 -8.28 -5.52 -8.61
N VAL A 293 -7.51 -5.35 -9.69
CA VAL A 293 -7.72 -4.24 -10.65
C VAL A 293 -9.03 -4.42 -11.42
N ARG A 294 -9.33 -5.64 -11.85
CA ARG A 294 -10.63 -5.95 -12.46
C ARG A 294 -11.77 -5.75 -11.47
N GLY A 295 -11.59 -6.23 -10.23
CA GLY A 295 -12.54 -6.08 -9.13
C GLY A 295 -12.89 -4.62 -8.87
N LEU A 296 -11.87 -3.73 -8.81
CA LEU A 296 -12.08 -2.30 -8.65
C LEU A 296 -13.09 -1.75 -9.67
N PHE A 297 -12.89 -2.02 -10.95
CA PHE A 297 -13.77 -1.51 -12.00
C PHE A 297 -15.15 -2.18 -11.98
N THR A 298 -15.22 -3.49 -11.74
CA THR A 298 -16.51 -4.20 -11.77
C THR A 298 -17.39 -3.88 -10.58
N GLU A 299 -16.81 -3.66 -9.40
CA GLU A 299 -17.55 -3.30 -8.18
C GLU A 299 -17.95 -1.81 -8.16
N ALA A 300 -17.12 -0.91 -8.74
CA ALA A 300 -17.45 0.50 -8.87
C ALA A 300 -18.49 0.79 -9.98
N ALA A 301 -18.48 -0.01 -11.06
CA ALA A 301 -19.29 0.25 -12.26
C ALA A 301 -20.77 0.54 -11.99
N PRO A 302 -21.49 -0.16 -11.11
CA PRO A 302 -22.91 0.10 -10.82
C PRO A 302 -23.20 1.53 -10.37
N TYR A 303 -22.23 2.17 -9.69
CA TYR A 303 -22.35 3.47 -9.05
C TYR A 303 -21.80 4.62 -9.90
N MET A 304 -21.19 4.29 -11.04
CA MET A 304 -20.62 5.28 -11.95
C MET A 304 -21.68 5.89 -12.90
N ASP A 305 -21.34 7.04 -13.49
CA ASP A 305 -22.11 7.62 -14.58
C ASP A 305 -22.26 6.63 -15.74
N TRP A 306 -23.37 6.76 -16.49
CA TRP A 306 -23.81 5.72 -17.45
C TRP A 306 -22.71 5.25 -18.44
N GLY A 307 -21.90 6.16 -18.96
CA GLY A 307 -20.82 5.83 -19.91
C GLY A 307 -19.76 4.91 -19.28
N TYR A 308 -19.30 5.24 -18.08
CA TYR A 308 -18.35 4.43 -17.32
C TYR A 308 -18.98 3.09 -16.87
N ARG A 309 -20.25 3.12 -16.46
CA ARG A 309 -21.00 1.92 -16.13
C ARG A 309 -21.06 0.97 -17.32
N ALA A 310 -21.44 1.46 -18.51
CA ALA A 310 -21.47 0.65 -19.72
C ALA A 310 -20.09 0.06 -20.05
N LEU A 311 -19.03 0.86 -19.91
CA LEU A 311 -17.66 0.44 -20.17
C LEU A 311 -17.22 -0.67 -19.20
N PHE A 312 -17.30 -0.42 -17.90
CA PHE A 312 -16.74 -1.33 -16.88
C PHE A 312 -17.63 -2.52 -16.53
N SER A 313 -18.95 -2.42 -16.72
CA SER A 313 -19.82 -3.60 -16.60
C SER A 313 -19.62 -4.64 -17.71
N ASN A 314 -19.04 -4.22 -18.84
CA ASN A 314 -18.88 -5.05 -20.03
C ASN A 314 -17.41 -5.34 -20.36
N LEU A 315 -16.54 -5.51 -19.35
CA LEU A 315 -15.11 -5.81 -19.56
C LEU A 315 -14.85 -7.05 -20.42
N TRP A 316 -15.84 -7.95 -20.57
CA TRP A 316 -15.74 -9.11 -21.45
C TRP A 316 -15.55 -8.71 -22.94
N ILE A 317 -15.94 -7.52 -23.33
CA ILE A 317 -15.75 -6.98 -24.69
C ILE A 317 -14.93 -5.66 -24.68
N THR A 318 -15.06 -4.84 -23.64
CA THR A 318 -14.44 -3.53 -23.56
C THR A 318 -13.02 -3.54 -22.97
N ALA A 319 -12.55 -4.68 -22.43
CA ALA A 319 -11.22 -4.78 -21.80
C ALA A 319 -10.06 -4.29 -22.68
N PRO A 320 -9.99 -4.54 -24.01
CA PRO A 320 -8.92 -3.99 -24.84
C PRO A 320 -8.92 -2.44 -24.84
N LEU A 321 -10.08 -1.82 -24.95
CA LEU A 321 -10.23 -0.35 -24.90
C LEU A 321 -9.82 0.20 -23.53
N VAL A 322 -10.29 -0.43 -22.45
CA VAL A 322 -9.94 -0.03 -21.08
C VAL A 322 -8.43 -0.12 -20.86
N LYS A 323 -7.79 -1.21 -21.28
CA LYS A 323 -6.32 -1.34 -21.19
C LYS A 323 -5.62 -0.21 -21.94
N THR A 324 -6.04 0.10 -23.18
CA THR A 324 -5.44 1.18 -23.97
C THR A 324 -5.54 2.53 -23.24
N VAL A 325 -6.70 2.84 -22.67
CA VAL A 325 -6.90 4.10 -21.91
C VAL A 325 -6.02 4.12 -20.65
N LEU A 326 -5.97 3.03 -19.89
CA LEU A 326 -5.15 2.95 -18.67
C LEU A 326 -3.65 3.03 -18.96
N LEU A 327 -3.19 2.48 -20.08
CA LEU A 327 -1.80 2.57 -20.51
C LEU A 327 -1.38 3.99 -20.92
N GLY A 328 -2.32 4.88 -21.22
CA GLY A 328 -2.04 6.28 -21.57
C GLY A 328 -1.65 7.18 -20.40
N GLY A 329 -1.84 6.74 -19.17
CA GLY A 329 -1.48 7.50 -17.97
C GLY A 329 -0.43 6.78 -17.13
N GLU A 330 0.58 7.49 -16.63
CA GLU A 330 1.68 6.91 -15.83
C GLU A 330 1.17 6.13 -14.61
N LYS A 331 0.34 6.76 -13.78
CA LYS A 331 -0.22 6.14 -12.56
C LYS A 331 -1.14 4.97 -12.89
N THR A 332 -1.97 5.09 -13.90
CA THR A 332 -2.92 4.04 -14.30
C THR A 332 -2.21 2.86 -14.98
N ALA A 333 -1.19 3.12 -15.80
CA ALA A 333 -0.35 2.07 -16.38
C ALA A 333 0.34 1.23 -15.29
N ALA A 334 0.82 1.87 -14.23
CA ALA A 334 1.44 1.19 -13.10
C ALA A 334 0.50 0.22 -12.37
N THR A 335 -0.82 0.43 -12.42
CA THR A 335 -1.78 -0.48 -11.79
C THR A 335 -2.09 -1.73 -12.58
N ILE A 336 -1.71 -1.81 -13.87
CA ILE A 336 -2.11 -2.92 -14.76
C ILE A 336 -0.94 -3.69 -15.36
N ARG A 337 0.31 -3.35 -15.04
CA ARG A 337 1.50 -4.05 -15.56
C ARG A 337 2.70 -3.92 -14.65
N THR A 338 3.70 -4.77 -14.83
CA THR A 338 5.05 -4.56 -14.34
C THR A 338 5.63 -3.32 -15.01
N THR A 339 6.21 -2.42 -14.19
CA THR A 339 6.85 -1.20 -14.65
C THR A 339 8.34 -1.25 -14.38
N HIS A 340 9.14 -0.56 -15.21
CA HIS A 340 10.58 -0.45 -15.03
C HIS A 340 11.05 0.97 -15.33
N VAL A 341 12.17 1.34 -14.73
CA VAL A 341 12.86 2.60 -14.96
C VAL A 341 14.34 2.44 -14.67
N THR A 342 15.20 3.01 -15.54
CA THR A 342 16.63 3.09 -15.27
C THR A 342 16.91 4.23 -14.29
N THR A 343 17.42 3.89 -13.10
CA THR A 343 17.64 4.87 -12.00
C THR A 343 19.10 5.29 -11.85
N ILE A 344 20.05 4.43 -12.23
CA ILE A 344 21.49 4.69 -12.10
C ILE A 344 22.18 4.27 -13.39
N ILE A 345 23.08 5.13 -13.90
CA ILE A 345 23.98 4.80 -14.99
C ILE A 345 25.39 5.23 -14.59
N LYS A 346 26.36 4.35 -14.73
CA LYS A 346 27.79 4.61 -14.44
C LYS A 346 28.65 4.14 -15.57
N SER A 347 29.49 5.05 -16.11
CA SER A 347 30.50 4.72 -17.12
C SER A 347 31.52 5.85 -17.20
N GLY A 348 32.79 5.48 -17.46
CA GLY A 348 33.88 6.43 -17.65
C GLY A 348 34.26 7.23 -16.41
N THR A 349 35.50 7.73 -16.39
CA THR A 349 36.05 8.57 -15.31
C THR A 349 36.81 9.76 -15.86
N LYS A 350 37.16 9.75 -17.15
CA LYS A 350 37.93 10.81 -17.82
C LYS A 350 37.53 10.91 -19.29
N GLU A 351 37.43 12.14 -19.79
CA GLU A 351 36.92 12.48 -21.13
C GLU A 351 37.70 11.89 -22.30
N ASN A 352 38.98 11.63 -22.10
CA ASN A 352 39.86 11.10 -23.18
C ASN A 352 40.16 9.59 -23.04
N VAL A 353 39.43 8.88 -22.22
CA VAL A 353 39.57 7.42 -21.99
C VAL A 353 38.27 6.70 -22.34
N VAL A 354 38.33 5.73 -23.25
CA VAL A 354 37.22 4.82 -23.53
C VAL A 354 37.08 3.88 -22.35
N PRO A 355 35.94 3.89 -21.62
CA PRO A 355 35.79 3.10 -20.42
C PRO A 355 35.73 1.59 -20.72
N PRO A 356 36.40 0.76 -19.90
CA PRO A 356 36.34 -0.70 -20.04
C PRO A 356 35.04 -1.28 -19.50
N THR A 357 34.32 -0.53 -18.66
CA THR A 357 33.09 -0.98 -18.03
C THR A 357 31.99 0.05 -18.16
N ALA A 358 30.73 -0.42 -18.28
CA ALA A 358 29.54 0.39 -18.17
C ALA A 358 28.48 -0.39 -17.41
N GLU A 359 27.78 0.27 -16.48
CA GLU A 359 26.78 -0.33 -15.62
C GLU A 359 25.52 0.53 -15.56
N ALA A 360 24.36 -0.12 -15.41
CA ALA A 360 23.11 0.55 -15.10
C ALA A 360 22.29 -0.26 -14.10
N ILE A 361 21.49 0.44 -13.30
CA ILE A 361 20.48 -0.18 -12.42
C ILE A 361 19.11 0.15 -12.97
N VAL A 362 18.32 -0.89 -13.21
CA VAL A 362 16.92 -0.82 -13.63
C VAL A 362 16.08 -1.26 -12.45
N ASN A 363 15.28 -0.34 -11.89
CA ASN A 363 14.32 -0.65 -10.84
C ASN A 363 12.99 -1.07 -11.47
N LEU A 364 12.40 -2.13 -10.95
CA LEU A 364 11.13 -2.69 -11.42
C LEU A 364 10.13 -2.82 -10.27
N ARG A 365 8.86 -2.59 -10.61
CA ARG A 365 7.70 -2.87 -9.75
C ARG A 365 6.88 -3.98 -10.37
N LEU A 366 6.93 -5.17 -9.78
CA LEU A 366 6.39 -6.40 -10.33
C LEU A 366 4.87 -6.47 -10.15
N PHE A 367 4.13 -6.74 -11.22
CA PHE A 367 2.70 -7.02 -11.14
C PHE A 367 2.46 -8.40 -10.51
N PRO A 368 1.39 -8.60 -9.69
CA PRO A 368 1.06 -9.92 -9.14
C PRO A 368 0.88 -10.97 -10.25
N GLY A 369 1.66 -12.04 -10.17
CA GLY A 369 1.74 -13.07 -11.21
C GLY A 369 3.06 -13.07 -11.97
N ASP A 370 3.74 -11.93 -12.05
CA ASP A 370 5.14 -11.89 -12.46
C ASP A 370 6.04 -12.27 -11.26
N ASN A 371 7.21 -12.85 -11.56
CA ASN A 371 8.21 -13.17 -10.55
C ASN A 371 9.61 -12.72 -11.01
N ILE A 372 10.54 -12.60 -10.08
CA ILE A 372 11.88 -12.05 -10.33
C ILE A 372 12.60 -12.84 -11.42
N ALA A 373 12.53 -14.17 -11.40
CA ALA A 373 13.19 -15.02 -12.39
C ALA A 373 12.63 -14.85 -13.80
N SER A 374 11.29 -14.71 -13.93
CA SER A 374 10.65 -14.46 -15.22
C SER A 374 11.02 -13.09 -15.77
N ILE A 375 11.10 -12.09 -14.91
CA ILE A 375 11.49 -10.71 -15.30
C ILE A 375 12.96 -10.64 -15.75
N GLU A 376 13.87 -11.31 -15.03
CA GLU A 376 15.28 -11.37 -15.44
C GLU A 376 15.42 -12.05 -16.81
N SER A 377 14.69 -13.14 -17.03
CA SER A 377 14.63 -13.81 -18.34
C SER A 377 14.10 -12.90 -19.45
N GLU A 378 13.04 -12.15 -19.17
CA GLU A 378 12.41 -11.25 -20.14
C GLU A 378 13.33 -10.06 -20.48
N ILE A 379 14.02 -9.49 -19.49
CA ILE A 379 15.03 -8.45 -19.72
C ILE A 379 16.14 -8.96 -20.64
N ASN A 380 16.67 -10.16 -20.36
CA ASN A 380 17.71 -10.76 -21.22
C ASN A 380 17.20 -10.97 -22.65
N ARG A 381 15.94 -11.40 -22.81
CA ARG A 381 15.29 -11.56 -24.13
C ARG A 381 15.19 -10.22 -24.90
N VAL A 382 14.78 -9.15 -24.21
CA VAL A 382 14.63 -7.79 -24.79
C VAL A 382 15.98 -7.21 -25.18
N LEU A 383 16.98 -7.33 -24.30
CA LEU A 383 18.32 -6.86 -24.57
C LEU A 383 18.93 -7.56 -25.81
N ASN A 384 18.73 -8.86 -25.92
CA ASN A 384 19.21 -9.70 -27.02
C ASN A 384 20.66 -9.33 -27.43
N ASP A 385 21.53 -9.23 -26.43
CA ASP A 385 22.97 -8.97 -26.60
C ASP A 385 23.76 -9.67 -25.49
N PRO A 386 24.50 -10.75 -25.78
CA PRO A 386 25.18 -11.57 -24.76
C PRO A 386 26.30 -10.83 -24.02
N ARG A 387 26.71 -9.67 -24.51
CA ARG A 387 27.73 -8.82 -23.87
C ARG A 387 27.18 -8.03 -22.71
N ILE A 388 25.85 -7.84 -22.64
CA ILE A 388 25.15 -7.20 -21.53
C ILE A 388 24.74 -8.31 -20.55
N LYS A 389 25.32 -8.31 -19.35
CA LYS A 389 24.94 -9.25 -18.29
C LYS A 389 23.90 -8.58 -17.40
N ALA A 390 22.72 -9.19 -17.32
CA ALA A 390 21.68 -8.81 -16.37
C ALA A 390 21.74 -9.73 -15.14
N SER A 391 21.66 -9.17 -13.94
CA SER A 391 21.60 -9.91 -12.68
C SER A 391 20.84 -9.11 -11.63
N VAL A 392 20.21 -9.79 -10.66
CA VAL A 392 19.61 -9.13 -9.49
C VAL A 392 20.69 -8.32 -8.77
N TYR A 393 20.42 -7.03 -8.53
CA TYR A 393 21.38 -6.10 -7.91
C TYR A 393 21.35 -6.18 -6.37
N LEU A 394 20.16 -6.18 -5.82
CA LEU A 394 19.87 -6.35 -4.39
C LEU A 394 18.76 -7.38 -4.25
N GLU A 395 18.63 -7.96 -3.08
CA GLU A 395 17.52 -8.86 -2.77
C GLU A 395 16.19 -8.20 -3.14
N GLY A 396 15.43 -8.84 -4.02
CA GLY A 396 14.14 -8.35 -4.47
C GLY A 396 13.02 -8.92 -3.60
N GLN A 397 11.88 -8.26 -3.68
CA GLN A 397 10.63 -8.68 -3.05
C GLN A 397 9.64 -9.10 -4.14
N GLU A 398 9.14 -10.33 -4.08
CA GLU A 398 8.06 -10.76 -4.96
C GLU A 398 6.76 -10.00 -4.68
N ALA A 399 5.87 -9.91 -5.66
CA ALA A 399 4.52 -9.40 -5.43
C ALA A 399 3.79 -10.28 -4.41
N THR A 400 3.00 -9.67 -3.51
CA THR A 400 2.27 -10.47 -2.52
C THR A 400 1.15 -11.28 -3.18
N PRO A 401 0.81 -12.46 -2.64
CA PRO A 401 -0.38 -13.19 -3.07
C PRO A 401 -1.63 -12.32 -2.98
N ILE A 402 -2.60 -12.53 -3.88
CA ILE A 402 -3.87 -11.83 -3.87
C ILE A 402 -4.75 -12.42 -2.76
N SER A 403 -5.10 -11.61 -1.77
CA SER A 403 -6.02 -11.97 -0.69
C SER A 403 -7.45 -12.11 -1.21
N PRO A 404 -8.29 -12.98 -0.62
CA PRO A 404 -9.70 -13.08 -0.97
C PRO A 404 -10.46 -11.77 -0.72
N ASP A 405 -11.37 -11.40 -1.62
CA ASP A 405 -12.27 -10.24 -1.54
C ASP A 405 -13.56 -10.53 -0.76
N HIS A 406 -13.54 -11.53 0.08
CA HIS A 406 -14.67 -11.99 0.92
C HIS A 406 -14.17 -12.80 2.12
N GLY A 407 -15.08 -12.97 3.08
CA GLY A 407 -14.85 -13.78 4.28
C GLY A 407 -14.08 -13.01 5.36
N ASP A 408 -13.41 -13.79 6.22
CA ASP A 408 -12.84 -13.27 7.46
C ASP A 408 -11.79 -12.16 7.21
N GLY A 409 -11.96 -11.08 7.92
CA GLY A 409 -11.21 -9.82 7.77
C GLY A 409 -11.83 -8.89 6.74
N TYR A 410 -12.01 -9.32 5.49
CA TYR A 410 -12.55 -8.47 4.42
C TYR A 410 -13.98 -7.99 4.70
N ASP A 411 -14.87 -8.93 5.06
CA ASP A 411 -16.30 -8.61 5.29
C ASP A 411 -16.46 -7.69 6.49
N GLN A 412 -15.71 -7.93 7.59
CA GLN A 412 -15.76 -7.08 8.78
C GLN A 412 -15.24 -5.66 8.51
N ILE A 413 -14.12 -5.53 7.76
CA ILE A 413 -13.60 -4.22 7.34
C ILE A 413 -14.64 -3.50 6.47
N LYS A 414 -15.22 -4.19 5.49
CA LYS A 414 -16.27 -3.64 4.61
C LYS A 414 -17.51 -3.19 5.38
N ASP A 415 -17.96 -3.98 6.34
CA ASP A 415 -19.10 -3.62 7.20
C ASP A 415 -18.82 -2.39 8.06
N CYS A 416 -17.58 -2.27 8.61
CA CYS A 416 -17.17 -1.09 9.35
C CYS A 416 -17.05 0.14 8.44
N ILE A 417 -16.58 -0.02 7.20
CA ILE A 417 -16.56 1.07 6.21
C ILE A 417 -17.96 1.61 5.98
N HIS A 418 -18.93 0.72 5.73
CA HIS A 418 -20.32 1.14 5.51
C HIS A 418 -20.95 1.79 6.76
N ALA A 419 -20.54 1.37 7.97
CA ALA A 419 -21.03 1.96 9.20
C ALA A 419 -20.48 3.38 9.45
N GLN A 420 -19.19 3.59 9.23
CA GLN A 420 -18.51 4.85 9.54
C GLN A 420 -18.47 5.84 8.37
N PHE A 421 -18.56 5.33 7.14
CA PHE A 421 -18.53 6.11 5.91
C PHE A 421 -19.76 5.74 5.04
N PRO A 422 -20.96 6.18 5.42
CA PRO A 422 -22.18 5.85 4.68
C PRO A 422 -22.09 6.34 3.23
N GLU A 423 -22.78 5.65 2.33
CA GLU A 423 -22.76 5.91 0.87
C GLU A 423 -21.40 5.75 0.17
N THR A 424 -20.43 5.13 0.83
CA THR A 424 -19.13 4.84 0.23
C THR A 424 -19.17 3.52 -0.53
N VAL A 425 -18.70 3.53 -1.77
CA VAL A 425 -18.52 2.32 -2.59
C VAL A 425 -17.24 1.61 -2.12
N VAL A 426 -17.34 0.35 -1.74
CA VAL A 426 -16.17 -0.46 -1.33
C VAL A 426 -15.72 -1.32 -2.49
N VAL A 427 -14.45 -1.23 -2.83
CA VAL A 427 -13.84 -1.96 -3.96
C VAL A 427 -12.49 -2.58 -3.56
N PRO A 428 -12.08 -3.70 -4.18
CA PRO A 428 -10.73 -4.20 -4.02
C PRO A 428 -9.73 -3.33 -4.79
N GLY A 429 -8.45 -3.37 -4.40
CA GLY A 429 -7.37 -2.64 -5.08
C GLY A 429 -6.03 -3.36 -5.08
N LEU A 430 -5.11 -2.88 -5.92
CA LEU A 430 -3.71 -3.28 -5.96
C LEU A 430 -2.86 -2.12 -5.45
N VAL A 431 -2.12 -2.33 -4.37
CA VAL A 431 -1.15 -1.37 -3.84
C VAL A 431 0.08 -1.38 -4.75
N ILE A 432 0.48 -0.20 -5.23
CA ILE A 432 1.62 -0.05 -6.15
C ILE A 432 2.93 0.30 -5.43
N THR A 433 2.84 0.73 -4.18
CA THR A 433 3.94 0.91 -3.22
C THR A 433 4.19 -0.39 -2.45
N GLY A 434 4.89 -0.36 -1.34
CA GLY A 434 5.02 -1.49 -0.43
C GLY A 434 4.43 -1.13 0.93
N THR A 435 4.12 -2.12 1.74
CA THR A 435 3.77 -2.03 3.16
C THR A 435 4.44 -3.17 3.91
N ASP A 436 4.38 -3.19 5.24
CA ASP A 436 4.92 -4.29 6.04
C ASP A 436 4.24 -5.65 5.79
N CYS A 437 3.03 -5.65 5.22
CA CYS A 437 2.30 -6.87 4.83
C CYS A 437 3.12 -7.84 3.97
N LYS A 438 4.04 -7.34 3.13
CA LYS A 438 4.94 -8.14 2.29
C LYS A 438 5.72 -9.20 3.08
N ASN A 439 6.03 -8.91 4.35
CA ASN A 439 6.82 -9.76 5.22
C ASN A 439 6.01 -10.92 5.83
N TYR A 440 4.67 -10.87 5.77
CA TYR A 440 3.79 -11.83 6.45
C TYR A 440 3.13 -12.87 5.53
N THR A 441 3.58 -13.00 4.30
CA THR A 441 2.99 -13.92 3.31
C THR A 441 3.01 -15.40 3.73
N ALA A 442 3.96 -15.79 4.61
CA ALA A 442 4.02 -17.11 5.20
C ALA A 442 3.18 -17.26 6.48
N VAL A 443 2.64 -16.19 7.04
CA VAL A 443 1.79 -16.19 8.24
C VAL A 443 0.33 -16.43 7.88
N THR A 444 -0.18 -15.70 6.86
CA THR A 444 -1.55 -15.85 6.36
C THR A 444 -1.65 -15.39 4.91
N ASN A 445 -2.65 -15.91 4.20
CA ASN A 445 -3.01 -15.47 2.84
C ASN A 445 -4.13 -14.41 2.81
N ARG A 446 -4.52 -13.86 3.98
CA ARG A 446 -5.55 -12.83 4.13
C ARG A 446 -4.93 -11.57 4.69
N MET A 447 -4.47 -10.70 3.81
CA MET A 447 -3.79 -9.44 4.15
C MET A 447 -4.52 -8.29 3.46
N TYR A 448 -5.03 -7.35 4.25
CA TYR A 448 -5.89 -6.26 3.79
C TYR A 448 -5.24 -4.93 4.13
N ARG A 449 -5.02 -4.07 3.12
CA ARG A 449 -4.39 -2.76 3.24
C ARG A 449 -5.47 -1.70 3.16
N PHE A 450 -5.91 -1.24 4.34
CA PHE A 450 -6.94 -0.23 4.46
C PHE A 450 -6.82 0.53 5.77
N VAL A 451 -6.76 1.85 5.68
CA VAL A 451 -6.85 2.76 6.81
C VAL A 451 -8.17 3.54 6.77
N PRO A 452 -8.82 3.77 7.92
CA PRO A 452 -10.12 4.45 7.95
C PRO A 452 -10.00 5.97 7.86
N PHE A 453 -9.24 6.46 6.88
CA PHE A 453 -9.03 7.90 6.64
C PHE A 453 -9.58 8.32 5.28
N GLU A 454 -10.03 9.58 5.20
CA GLU A 454 -10.47 10.19 3.94
C GLU A 454 -9.29 10.85 3.25
N PHE A 455 -8.95 10.37 2.06
CA PHE A 455 -7.91 10.93 1.21
C PHE A 455 -8.50 11.79 0.09
N SER A 456 -7.85 12.91 -0.15
CA SER A 456 -8.10 13.83 -1.25
C SER A 456 -6.78 14.27 -1.86
N ASN A 457 -6.81 14.92 -3.00
CA ASN A 457 -5.59 15.45 -3.62
C ASN A 457 -4.80 16.41 -2.70
N SER A 458 -5.48 17.04 -1.74
CA SER A 458 -4.86 18.03 -0.84
C SER A 458 -4.05 17.42 0.30
N ASN A 459 -4.42 16.24 0.82
CA ASN A 459 -3.70 15.61 1.92
C ASN A 459 -2.77 14.46 1.50
N LEU A 460 -3.04 13.81 0.36
CA LEU A 460 -2.14 12.78 -0.19
C LEU A 460 -0.72 13.30 -0.45
N SER A 461 -0.57 14.57 -0.84
CA SER A 461 0.75 15.18 -1.06
C SER A 461 1.55 15.40 0.22
N GLY A 462 0.93 15.25 1.39
CA GLY A 462 1.60 15.32 2.70
C GLY A 462 2.38 14.06 3.04
N ILE A 463 1.95 12.89 2.56
CA ILE A 463 2.66 11.62 2.77
C ILE A 463 4.04 11.73 2.11
N HIS A 464 5.11 11.51 2.89
CA HIS A 464 6.50 11.76 2.50
C HIS A 464 6.81 13.20 2.04
N GLY A 465 5.78 14.06 1.98
CA GLY A 465 5.88 15.47 1.60
C GLY A 465 6.01 16.42 2.79
N LYS A 466 5.80 17.72 2.51
CA LYS A 466 5.77 18.78 3.55
C LYS A 466 4.34 18.99 4.04
N ASN A 467 4.23 19.52 5.26
CA ASN A 467 2.94 19.90 5.85
C ASN A 467 1.96 18.75 5.98
N GLU A 468 2.43 17.58 6.37
CA GLU A 468 1.62 16.43 6.68
C GLU A 468 0.65 16.75 7.82
N TYR A 469 -0.62 16.37 7.68
CA TYR A 469 -1.65 16.71 8.64
C TYR A 469 -2.82 15.73 8.64
N ILE A 470 -3.50 15.63 9.77
CA ILE A 470 -4.79 14.95 9.91
C ILE A 470 -5.78 15.87 10.61
N THR A 471 -7.05 15.85 10.19
CA THR A 471 -8.09 16.56 10.90
C THR A 471 -8.59 15.75 12.09
N LYS A 472 -9.02 16.44 13.15
CA LYS A 472 -9.62 15.84 14.33
C LYS A 472 -10.78 14.92 14.00
N SER A 473 -11.65 15.34 13.07
CA SER A 473 -12.80 14.54 12.62
C SER A 473 -12.36 13.23 11.97
N GLN A 474 -11.33 13.26 11.12
CA GLN A 474 -10.81 12.04 10.46
C GLN A 474 -10.21 11.07 11.48
N PHE A 475 -9.37 11.59 12.39
CA PHE A 475 -8.73 10.75 13.39
C PHE A 475 -9.75 10.09 14.34
N ASN A 476 -10.78 10.85 14.74
CA ASN A 476 -11.85 10.31 15.60
C ASN A 476 -12.65 9.21 14.90
N LYS A 477 -12.96 9.37 13.61
CA LYS A 477 -13.63 8.32 12.83
C LYS A 477 -12.77 7.05 12.79
N ALA A 478 -11.46 7.18 12.73
CA ALA A 478 -10.57 6.03 12.73
C ALA A 478 -10.60 5.28 14.06
N VAL A 479 -10.56 5.98 15.19
CA VAL A 479 -10.69 5.34 16.50
C VAL A 479 -12.02 4.59 16.63
N VAL A 480 -13.13 5.23 16.24
CA VAL A 480 -14.46 4.61 16.26
C VAL A 480 -14.54 3.41 15.32
N PHE A 481 -13.92 3.51 14.14
CA PHE A 481 -13.84 2.39 13.20
C PHE A 481 -13.17 1.16 13.82
N TYR A 482 -12.02 1.34 14.49
CA TYR A 482 -11.31 0.24 15.12
C TYR A 482 -12.07 -0.32 16.34
N ILE A 483 -12.77 0.52 17.11
CA ILE A 483 -13.67 0.04 18.19
C ILE A 483 -14.75 -0.86 17.59
N ASP A 484 -15.43 -0.42 16.53
CA ASP A 484 -16.47 -1.19 15.82
C ASP A 484 -15.89 -2.49 15.25
N LEU A 485 -14.72 -2.42 14.62
CA LEU A 485 -14.06 -3.59 14.05
C LEU A 485 -13.73 -4.64 15.13
N PHE A 486 -13.16 -4.23 16.26
CA PHE A 486 -12.84 -5.15 17.37
C PHE A 486 -14.10 -5.85 17.92
N GLN A 487 -15.25 -5.19 17.91
CA GLN A 487 -16.52 -5.79 18.37
C GLN A 487 -17.13 -6.77 17.36
N ARG A 488 -16.77 -6.67 16.06
CA ARG A 488 -17.24 -7.58 15.00
C ARG A 488 -16.40 -8.84 14.86
N LEU A 489 -15.22 -8.87 15.46
CA LEU A 489 -14.28 -9.99 15.41
C LEU A 489 -14.63 -11.05 16.46
#